data_b98f507bcebb3420ac3f9d01009c8065
#
_entry.id   b98f507bcebb3420ac3f9d01009c8065
#
_cell.length_a   1.000
_cell.length_b   1.000
_cell.length_c   1.000
_cell.angle_alpha   90.00
_cell.angle_beta   90.00
_cell.angle_gamma   90.00
#
_symmetry.space_group_name_H-M   'P 1'
#
loop_
_entity.id
_entity.type
_entity.pdbx_description
1 polymer ?
#
loop_
_entity_poly.entity_id
_entity_poly.type
_entity_poly.pdbx_seq_one_letter_code
_entity_poly.pdbx_strand_id
1 'polypeptide(L)'
;MLGDYVKDRIKLLVTQRVDDEMEAGMQILHQLYDIASKDVRTDVPVSKLRVGLKCGGSDGFSGITANPLVGEFSDWLVAQGGTSVLTEVPEMFGAETILMNRCTSKELFEQTVSMVNNFKNYFLSHGEPVGENPSPGNKAGGISTLEDKA
;
A
#
# COMPACT_ATOMS: atom_id res chain seq x y z
N MET A 1 10.75 10.11 6.55
CA MET A 1 11.15 11.47 6.17
C MET A 1 11.73 11.42 4.77
N LEU A 2 11.34 12.36 3.93
CA LEU A 2 11.82 12.44 2.55
C LEU A 2 13.20 13.11 2.54
N GLY A 3 14.14 12.54 1.81
CA GLY A 3 15.53 13.06 1.74
C GLY A 3 15.63 14.43 1.06
N ASP A 4 16.74 15.13 1.28
CA ASP A 4 16.94 16.53 0.81
C ASP A 4 16.89 16.71 -0.71
N TYR A 5 17.21 15.67 -1.49
CA TYR A 5 17.24 15.75 -2.96
C TYR A 5 15.85 15.83 -3.61
N VAL A 6 14.77 15.79 -2.84
CA VAL A 6 13.39 15.71 -3.36
C VAL A 6 12.62 17.03 -3.21
N LYS A 7 13.19 18.07 -2.62
CA LYS A 7 12.50 19.34 -2.32
C LYS A 7 11.79 19.96 -3.52
N ASP A 8 12.43 19.93 -4.69
CA ASP A 8 11.84 20.52 -5.90
C ASP A 8 10.81 19.60 -6.58
N ARG A 9 10.83 18.28 -6.28
CA ARG A 9 9.98 17.27 -6.88
C ARG A 9 8.78 16.87 -6.00
N ILE A 10 8.68 17.47 -4.83
CA ILE A 10 7.57 17.27 -3.89
C ILE A 10 7.04 18.63 -3.47
N LYS A 11 5.75 18.81 -3.67
CA LYS A 11 5.04 20.01 -3.23
C LYS A 11 3.91 19.59 -2.30
N LEU A 12 3.60 20.45 -1.36
CA LEU A 12 2.51 20.24 -0.40
C LEU A 12 1.47 21.32 -0.59
N LEU A 13 0.21 20.93 -0.62
CA LEU A 13 -0.93 21.83 -0.65
C LEU A 13 -1.80 21.53 0.58
N VAL A 14 -2.07 22.57 1.36
CA VAL A 14 -3.06 22.51 2.43
C VAL A 14 -4.31 23.22 1.91
N THR A 15 -5.30 22.46 1.51
CA THR A 15 -6.50 22.96 0.84
C THR A 15 -7.27 24.00 1.68
N GLN A 16 -7.26 23.84 3.01
CA GLN A 16 -7.89 24.80 3.94
C GLN A 16 -7.17 26.15 4.05
N ARG A 17 -6.04 26.34 3.37
CA ARG A 17 -5.23 27.59 3.41
C ARG A 17 -5.20 28.35 2.09
N VAL A 18 -5.96 27.88 1.11
CA VAL A 18 -6.07 28.52 -0.20
C VAL A 18 -7.53 28.80 -0.54
N ASP A 19 -7.77 29.86 -1.30
CA ASP A 19 -9.14 30.25 -1.68
C ASP A 19 -9.72 29.33 -2.77
N ASP A 20 -8.89 28.90 -3.72
CA ASP A 20 -9.23 27.94 -4.77
C ASP A 20 -8.18 26.82 -4.82
N GLU A 21 -8.59 25.65 -4.35
CA GLU A 21 -7.72 24.47 -4.28
C GLU A 21 -7.41 23.87 -5.66
N MET A 22 -8.31 24.06 -6.63
CA MET A 22 -8.11 23.58 -8.00
C MET A 22 -7.07 24.45 -8.70
N GLU A 23 -7.19 25.77 -8.61
CA GLU A 23 -6.20 26.68 -9.18
C GLU A 23 -4.83 26.49 -8.54
N ALA A 24 -4.76 26.47 -7.22
CA ALA A 24 -3.50 26.24 -6.49
C ALA A 24 -2.88 24.88 -6.82
N GLY A 25 -3.69 23.83 -6.93
CA GLY A 25 -3.27 22.50 -7.34
C GLY A 25 -2.70 22.49 -8.75
N MET A 26 -3.37 23.11 -9.70
CA MET A 26 -2.91 23.21 -11.09
C MET A 26 -1.58 23.96 -11.22
N GLN A 27 -1.40 25.05 -10.47
CA GLN A 27 -0.13 25.79 -10.43
C GLN A 27 1.02 24.90 -9.95
N ILE A 28 0.79 24.11 -8.91
CA ILE A 28 1.77 23.15 -8.39
C ILE A 28 2.08 22.06 -9.42
N LEU A 29 1.06 21.51 -10.08
CA LEU A 29 1.23 20.50 -11.12
C LEU A 29 2.05 21.02 -12.31
N HIS A 30 1.83 22.26 -12.74
CA HIS A 30 2.66 22.89 -13.78
C HIS A 30 4.12 23.00 -13.35
N GLN A 31 4.41 23.45 -12.14
CA GLN A 31 5.78 23.50 -11.61
C GLN A 31 6.45 22.13 -11.60
N LEU A 32 5.73 21.08 -11.16
CA LEU A 32 6.26 19.71 -11.16
C LEU A 32 6.46 19.18 -12.58
N TYR A 33 5.55 19.50 -13.51
CA TYR A 33 5.65 19.13 -14.91
C TYR A 33 6.89 19.76 -15.56
N ASP A 34 7.15 21.04 -15.31
CA ASP A 34 8.33 21.76 -15.86
C ASP A 34 9.66 21.12 -15.43
N ILE A 35 9.67 20.49 -14.29
CA ILE A 35 10.83 19.71 -13.80
C ILE A 35 10.85 18.33 -14.46
N ALA A 36 9.75 17.60 -14.38
CA ALA A 36 9.66 16.23 -14.86
C ALA A 36 9.81 16.09 -16.37
N SER A 37 9.37 17.11 -17.14
CA SER A 37 9.48 17.14 -18.60
C SER A 37 10.93 17.17 -19.11
N LYS A 38 11.87 17.52 -18.26
CA LYS A 38 13.31 17.51 -18.57
C LYS A 38 14.00 16.18 -18.29
N ASP A 39 13.28 15.24 -17.66
CA ASP A 39 13.82 13.92 -17.36
C ASP A 39 13.95 13.10 -18.63
N VAL A 40 15.07 12.43 -18.79
CA VAL A 40 15.34 11.53 -19.90
C VAL A 40 15.17 10.10 -19.42
N ARG A 41 14.39 9.31 -20.17
CA ARG A 41 14.22 7.88 -19.88
C ARG A 41 15.50 7.13 -20.21
N THR A 42 15.88 6.21 -19.33
CA THR A 42 16.99 5.27 -19.51
C THR A 42 16.51 3.86 -19.25
N ASP A 43 17.16 2.88 -19.87
CA ASP A 43 16.88 1.48 -19.60
C ASP A 43 17.34 1.11 -18.20
N VAL A 44 16.45 0.47 -17.46
CA VAL A 44 16.73 -0.06 -16.12
C VAL A 44 16.19 -1.48 -16.00
N PRO A 45 16.87 -2.37 -15.29
CA PRO A 45 16.36 -3.72 -15.08
C PRO A 45 15.12 -3.70 -14.19
N VAL A 46 14.18 -4.62 -14.43
CA VAL A 46 12.93 -4.77 -13.65
C VAL A 46 13.22 -4.96 -12.15
N SER A 47 14.38 -5.51 -11.80
CA SER A 47 14.83 -5.67 -10.40
C SER A 47 14.98 -4.35 -9.63
N LYS A 48 14.99 -3.21 -10.29
CA LYS A 48 14.95 -1.89 -9.64
C LYS A 48 13.52 -1.41 -9.33
N LEU A 49 12.50 -2.06 -9.91
CA LEU A 49 11.12 -1.67 -9.69
C LEU A 49 10.64 -2.11 -8.31
N ARG A 50 10.03 -1.17 -7.60
CA ARG A 50 9.37 -1.41 -6.32
C ARG A 50 7.95 -0.90 -6.42
N VAL A 51 6.98 -1.77 -6.13
CA VAL A 51 5.55 -1.45 -6.25
C VAL A 51 4.87 -1.67 -4.92
N GLY A 52 4.23 -0.61 -4.41
CA GLY A 52 3.34 -0.71 -3.25
C GLY A 52 1.96 -1.20 -3.67
N LEU A 53 1.44 -2.19 -2.97
CA LEU A 53 0.11 -2.75 -3.18
C LEU A 53 -0.82 -2.30 -2.06
N LYS A 54 -2.01 -1.87 -2.44
CA LYS A 54 -3.03 -1.37 -1.51
C LYS A 54 -4.40 -1.87 -1.94
N CYS A 55 -5.25 -2.22 -0.96
CA CYS A 55 -6.63 -2.58 -1.25
C CYS A 55 -7.39 -1.39 -1.87
N GLY A 56 -8.39 -1.69 -2.71
CA GLY A 56 -9.29 -0.73 -3.34
C GLY A 56 -10.68 -0.74 -2.73
N GLY A 57 -11.70 -1.13 -3.52
CA GLY A 57 -13.10 -1.14 -3.11
C GLY A 57 -13.45 -2.13 -2.01
N SER A 58 -12.66 -3.18 -1.84
CA SER A 58 -12.86 -4.23 -0.82
C SER A 58 -14.27 -4.83 -0.87
N ASP A 59 -14.72 -5.19 -2.07
CA ASP A 59 -15.98 -5.89 -2.30
C ASP A 59 -15.76 -7.32 -2.81
N GLY A 60 -16.80 -8.15 -2.81
CA GLY A 60 -16.69 -9.54 -3.23
C GLY A 60 -16.26 -9.70 -4.69
N PHE A 61 -16.59 -8.75 -5.55
CA PHE A 61 -16.19 -8.81 -6.96
C PHE A 61 -14.68 -8.52 -7.12
N SER A 62 -14.12 -7.58 -6.34
CA SER A 62 -12.68 -7.35 -6.33
C SER A 62 -11.91 -8.57 -5.82
N GLY A 63 -12.45 -9.31 -4.86
CA GLY A 63 -11.85 -10.56 -4.35
C GLY A 63 -11.66 -11.64 -5.41
N ILE A 64 -12.54 -11.72 -6.41
CA ILE A 64 -12.46 -12.72 -7.48
C ILE A 64 -11.86 -12.17 -8.80
N THR A 65 -11.54 -10.90 -8.89
CA THR A 65 -11.01 -10.25 -10.09
C THR A 65 -9.71 -9.49 -9.83
N ALA A 66 -9.80 -8.32 -9.23
CA ALA A 66 -8.66 -7.42 -9.05
C ALA A 66 -7.60 -8.00 -8.10
N ASN A 67 -8.00 -8.63 -7.00
CA ASN A 67 -7.06 -9.18 -6.03
C ASN A 67 -6.20 -10.30 -6.62
N PRO A 68 -6.78 -11.33 -7.29
CA PRO A 68 -5.98 -12.35 -7.97
C PRO A 68 -5.07 -11.76 -9.06
N LEU A 69 -5.53 -10.77 -9.82
CA LEU A 69 -4.71 -10.12 -10.83
C LEU A 69 -3.50 -9.40 -10.21
N VAL A 70 -3.70 -8.70 -9.10
CA VAL A 70 -2.62 -8.04 -8.37
C VAL A 70 -1.65 -9.07 -7.79
N GLY A 71 -2.15 -10.20 -7.31
CA GLY A 71 -1.32 -11.32 -6.85
C GLY A 71 -0.43 -11.87 -7.95
N GLU A 72 -0.99 -12.19 -9.11
CA GLU A 72 -0.22 -12.64 -10.30
C GLU A 72 0.83 -11.62 -10.74
N PHE A 73 0.46 -10.33 -10.75
CA PHE A 73 1.42 -9.26 -11.03
C PHE A 73 2.56 -9.22 -10.00
N SER A 74 2.25 -9.37 -8.73
CA SER A 74 3.23 -9.41 -7.64
C SER A 74 4.21 -10.57 -7.82
N ASP A 75 3.71 -11.77 -8.10
CA ASP A 75 4.51 -12.96 -8.33
C ASP A 75 5.42 -12.78 -9.55
N TRP A 76 4.89 -12.26 -10.65
CA TRP A 76 5.68 -11.94 -11.83
C TRP A 76 6.79 -10.92 -11.51
N LEU A 77 6.46 -9.83 -10.82
CA LEU A 77 7.43 -8.78 -10.47
C LEU A 77 8.58 -9.34 -9.61
N VAL A 78 8.24 -10.14 -8.60
CA VAL A 78 9.23 -10.76 -7.71
C VAL A 78 10.09 -11.77 -8.46
N ALA A 79 9.50 -12.55 -9.38
CA ALA A 79 10.24 -13.48 -10.23
C ALA A 79 11.28 -12.77 -11.13
N GLN A 80 11.03 -11.50 -11.50
CA GLN A 80 12.00 -10.66 -12.23
C GLN A 80 13.01 -9.95 -11.31
N GLY A 81 13.01 -10.26 -10.02
CA GLY A 81 13.87 -9.64 -9.02
C GLY A 81 13.40 -8.28 -8.51
N GLY A 82 12.22 -7.83 -8.89
CA GLY A 82 11.59 -6.63 -8.37
C GLY A 82 11.07 -6.82 -6.94
N THR A 83 10.46 -5.79 -6.38
CA THR A 83 9.95 -5.82 -5.00
C THR A 83 8.49 -5.41 -4.96
N SER A 84 7.64 -6.27 -4.41
CA SER A 84 6.28 -5.93 -4.00
C SER A 84 6.27 -5.55 -2.53
N VAL A 85 5.57 -4.48 -2.19
CA VAL A 85 5.39 -4.01 -0.82
C VAL A 85 3.92 -4.07 -0.48
N LEU A 86 3.53 -4.99 0.39
CA LEU A 86 2.18 -5.00 0.96
C LEU A 86 2.08 -3.85 1.97
N THR A 87 1.00 -3.09 1.86
CA THR A 87 0.72 -1.97 2.76
C THR A 87 -0.42 -2.33 3.72
N GLU A 88 -0.63 -1.49 4.73
CA GLU A 88 -1.75 -1.62 5.67
C GLU A 88 -1.76 -2.93 6.46
N VAL A 89 -0.88 -3.02 7.46
CA VAL A 89 -0.81 -4.20 8.37
C VAL A 89 -2.18 -4.67 8.88
N PRO A 90 -3.16 -3.78 9.18
CA PRO A 90 -4.51 -4.23 9.58
C PRO A 90 -5.24 -5.08 8.54
N GLU A 91 -4.90 -4.97 7.27
CA GLU A 91 -5.48 -5.78 6.20
C GLU A 91 -5.01 -7.26 6.25
N MET A 92 -4.02 -7.55 7.08
CA MET A 92 -3.43 -8.88 7.25
C MET A 92 -3.98 -9.62 8.49
N PHE A 93 -4.79 -8.96 9.32
CA PHE A 93 -5.34 -9.56 10.53
C PHE A 93 -6.35 -10.65 10.16
N GLY A 94 -6.06 -11.88 10.60
CA GLY A 94 -6.82 -13.07 10.22
C GLY A 94 -6.16 -13.89 9.10
N ALA A 95 -5.33 -13.27 8.26
CA ALA A 95 -4.58 -13.90 7.17
C ALA A 95 -3.08 -14.04 7.47
N GLU A 96 -2.66 -13.86 8.73
CA GLU A 96 -1.25 -13.83 9.15
C GLU A 96 -0.48 -15.08 8.75
N THR A 97 -1.13 -16.25 8.80
CA THR A 97 -0.49 -17.52 8.46
C THR A 97 -0.06 -17.60 7.01
N ILE A 98 -0.76 -16.92 6.10
CA ILE A 98 -0.39 -16.85 4.67
C ILE A 98 0.97 -16.15 4.54
N LEU A 99 1.16 -15.03 5.23
CA LEU A 99 2.42 -14.28 5.21
C LEU A 99 3.55 -15.02 5.94
N MET A 100 3.24 -15.60 7.11
CA MET A 100 4.20 -16.36 7.90
C MET A 100 4.76 -17.56 7.12
N ASN A 101 3.91 -18.25 6.36
CA ASN A 101 4.32 -19.37 5.52
C ASN A 101 5.24 -18.99 4.35
N ARG A 102 5.29 -17.72 3.99
CA ARG A 102 6.17 -17.18 2.93
C ARG A 102 7.53 -16.71 3.47
N CYS A 103 7.73 -16.69 4.78
CA CYS A 103 9.00 -16.27 5.37
C CYS A 103 10.13 -17.23 5.02
N THR A 104 11.24 -16.68 4.52
CA THR A 104 12.40 -17.47 4.08
C THR A 104 13.38 -17.78 5.22
N SER A 105 13.20 -17.17 6.39
CA SER A 105 14.02 -17.44 7.57
C SER A 105 13.19 -17.34 8.86
N LYS A 106 13.73 -17.93 9.93
CA LYS A 106 13.14 -17.85 11.28
C LYS A 106 13.07 -16.40 11.76
N GLU A 107 14.10 -15.60 11.49
CA GLU A 107 14.17 -14.20 11.88
C GLU A 107 13.05 -13.38 11.20
N LEU A 108 12.81 -13.60 9.91
CA LEU A 108 11.72 -12.94 9.20
C LEU A 108 10.35 -13.37 9.72
N PHE A 109 10.19 -14.65 10.05
CA PHE A 109 8.97 -15.14 10.69
C PHE A 109 8.71 -14.41 12.01
N GLU A 110 9.71 -14.35 12.90
CA GLU A 110 9.59 -13.67 14.20
C GLU A 110 9.33 -12.15 14.03
N GLN A 111 9.93 -11.50 13.03
CA GLN A 111 9.67 -10.11 12.70
C GLN A 111 8.23 -9.91 12.22
N THR A 112 7.71 -10.80 11.38
CA THR A 112 6.32 -10.76 10.89
C THR A 112 5.34 -10.91 12.05
N VAL A 113 5.55 -11.88 12.95
CA VAL A 113 4.76 -12.05 14.17
C VAL A 113 4.78 -10.77 15.01
N SER A 114 5.98 -10.21 15.22
CA SER A 114 6.14 -9.00 16.03
C SER A 114 5.45 -7.80 15.39
N MET A 115 5.58 -7.63 14.08
CA MET A 115 4.93 -6.55 13.32
C MET A 115 3.41 -6.58 13.52
N VAL A 116 2.79 -7.74 13.31
CA VAL A 116 1.34 -7.90 13.44
C VAL A 116 0.89 -7.64 14.88
N ASN A 117 1.57 -8.25 15.86
CA ASN A 117 1.20 -8.10 17.27
C ASN A 117 1.40 -6.67 17.78
N ASN A 118 2.46 -5.98 17.34
CA ASN A 118 2.70 -4.59 17.70
C ASN A 118 1.59 -3.68 17.15
N PHE A 119 1.11 -3.96 15.95
CA PHE A 119 0.03 -3.17 15.38
C PHE A 119 -1.32 -3.45 16.08
N LYS A 120 -1.61 -4.71 16.44
CA LYS A 120 -2.78 -5.05 17.27
C LYS A 120 -2.72 -4.32 18.62
N ASN A 121 -1.57 -4.31 19.27
CA ASN A 121 -1.36 -3.60 20.52
C ASN A 121 -1.51 -2.07 20.37
N TYR A 122 -1.14 -1.52 19.23
CA TYR A 122 -1.36 -0.10 18.92
C TYR A 122 -2.87 0.22 18.95
N PHE A 123 -3.73 -0.57 18.29
CA PHE A 123 -5.19 -0.40 18.36
C PHE A 123 -5.68 -0.46 19.80
N LEU A 124 -5.32 -1.51 20.55
CA LEU A 124 -5.73 -1.70 21.93
C LEU A 124 -5.29 -0.55 22.83
N SER A 125 -4.11 0.01 22.63
CA SER A 125 -3.59 1.14 23.41
C SER A 125 -4.39 2.44 23.19
N HIS A 126 -5.12 2.54 22.08
CA HIS A 126 -6.01 3.66 21.78
C HIS A 126 -7.49 3.37 22.07
N GLY A 127 -7.78 2.19 22.66
CA GLY A 127 -9.15 1.77 22.97
C GLY A 127 -9.97 1.35 21.74
N GLU A 128 -9.29 1.07 20.62
CA GLU A 128 -9.94 0.70 19.37
C GLU A 128 -10.02 -0.83 19.20
N PRO A 129 -11.10 -1.35 18.63
CA PRO A 129 -11.26 -2.78 18.37
C PRO A 129 -10.34 -3.24 17.23
N VAL A 130 -9.70 -4.40 17.42
CA VAL A 130 -8.79 -4.98 16.43
C VAL A 130 -9.54 -5.71 15.30
N GLY A 131 -10.73 -6.22 15.55
CA GLY A 131 -11.42 -7.19 14.69
C GLY A 131 -12.46 -6.60 13.72
N GLU A 132 -12.47 -5.30 13.47
CA GLU A 132 -13.49 -4.65 12.61
C GLU A 132 -13.11 -4.52 11.13
N ASN A 133 -12.21 -5.33 10.67
CA ASN A 133 -11.86 -5.45 9.25
C ASN A 133 -12.24 -6.86 8.75
N PRO A 134 -13.00 -7.02 7.65
CA PRO A 134 -13.62 -5.98 6.80
C PRO A 134 -14.67 -5.14 7.52
N SER A 135 -14.82 -3.89 7.08
CA SER A 135 -15.85 -3.00 7.60
C SER A 135 -17.27 -3.52 7.28
N PRO A 136 -18.31 -3.08 8.02
CA PRO A 136 -19.68 -3.52 7.74
C PRO A 136 -20.12 -3.29 6.29
N GLY A 137 -19.74 -2.19 5.67
CA GLY A 137 -20.03 -1.90 4.27
C GLY A 137 -19.35 -2.85 3.31
N ASN A 138 -18.11 -3.24 3.58
CA ASN A 138 -17.36 -4.19 2.77
C ASN A 138 -17.93 -5.61 2.90
N LYS A 139 -18.37 -6.00 4.09
CA LYS A 139 -19.09 -7.27 4.32
C LYS A 139 -20.40 -7.31 3.54
N ALA A 140 -21.16 -6.21 3.56
CA ALA A 140 -22.38 -6.09 2.75
C ALA A 140 -22.07 -6.15 1.24
N GLY A 141 -20.89 -5.70 0.82
CA GLY A 141 -20.38 -5.80 -0.56
C GLY A 141 -19.85 -7.18 -0.94
N GLY A 142 -19.87 -8.17 -0.02
CA GLY A 142 -19.57 -9.58 -0.29
C GLY A 142 -18.19 -10.08 0.13
N ILE A 143 -17.29 -9.24 0.64
CA ILE A 143 -16.07 -9.72 1.28
C ILE A 143 -16.39 -10.17 2.72
N SER A 144 -16.24 -11.45 2.98
CA SER A 144 -16.59 -12.06 4.27
C SER A 144 -15.40 -12.24 5.20
N THR A 145 -14.20 -12.42 4.65
CA THR A 145 -12.97 -12.69 5.40
C THR A 145 -11.80 -11.84 4.89
N LEU A 146 -10.73 -11.77 5.66
CA LEU A 146 -9.49 -11.09 5.25
C LEU A 146 -8.68 -11.94 4.26
N GLU A 147 -8.86 -13.25 4.27
CA GLU A 147 -8.26 -14.15 3.29
C GLU A 147 -8.74 -13.84 1.85
N ASP A 148 -9.98 -13.33 1.70
CA ASP A 148 -10.49 -12.86 0.40
C ASP A 148 -9.75 -11.61 -0.12
N LYS A 149 -9.03 -10.90 0.77
CA LYS A 149 -8.27 -9.68 0.44
C LYS A 149 -6.77 -9.96 0.30
N ALA A 150 -6.24 -10.87 1.07
CA ALA A 150 -4.82 -11.20 1.17
C ALA A 150 -4.42 -12.27 0.18
#